data_3d0c048ed8727a700c000b1d3a307461
#
_entry.id   3d0c048ed8727a700c000b1d3a307461
#
_cell.length_a   1.000
_cell.length_b   1.000
_cell.length_c   1.000
_cell.angle_alpha   90.00
_cell.angle_beta   90.00
_cell.angle_gamma   90.00
#
_symmetry.space_group_name_H-M   'P 1'
#
loop_
_entity.id
_entity.type
_entity.pdbx_description
1 polymer ?
#
loop_
_entity_poly.entity_id
_entity_poly.type
_entity_poly.pdbx_seq_one_letter_code
_entity_poly.pdbx_strand_id
1 'polypeptide(L)'
;YNYAHTTELFTTRFKVEKASLPPGKYRNINGNYATSLGLLAASEKSKLDIFLGSYPITPASDILHTLSSWKHFGVQTFQAEDEIAGVTSAIGAAYTGSLSITTTSGPGIALKGEALGLAIITELPLVVINVQRGGPSTGLPTKTEQSDLNQALYGRNGEAPMPVIAASTPGDCFYAAYEACRIALKYMTPVMLLTDGYLANGSEPWMIPDMDELEPIDVKFAKKPNADGDYLPYLRHEDTLSRPWAIPGTKGLEHRVGGIEKAENTGHVSYDPENHHRICLLYTSDA
;
A
#
# COMPACT_ATOMS: atom_id res chain seq x y z
N TYR A 1 3.23 43.88 2.61
CA TYR A 1 1.93 44.12 2.00
C TYR A 1 1.84 45.56 1.50
N ASN A 2 1.94 46.59 2.37
CA ASN A 2 1.80 47.99 1.99
C ASN A 2 2.77 48.43 0.89
N TYR A 3 4.05 48.04 0.95
CA TYR A 3 5.03 48.34 -0.09
C TYR A 3 4.59 47.75 -1.45
N ALA A 4 4.23 46.46 -1.48
CA ALA A 4 3.78 45.82 -2.71
C ALA A 4 2.46 46.40 -3.25
N HIS A 5 1.58 46.86 -2.36
CA HIS A 5 0.31 47.47 -2.76
C HIS A 5 0.47 48.91 -3.31
N THR A 6 1.42 49.68 -2.79
CA THR A 6 1.59 51.09 -3.17
C THR A 6 2.64 51.30 -4.24
N THR A 7 3.44 50.28 -4.60
CA THR A 7 4.46 50.41 -5.65
C THR A 7 3.83 50.52 -7.04
N GLU A 8 4.35 51.38 -7.88
CA GLU A 8 3.98 51.52 -9.29
C GLU A 8 4.83 50.69 -10.24
N LEU A 9 5.71 49.83 -9.70
CA LEU A 9 6.58 48.96 -10.50
C LEU A 9 5.81 47.90 -11.30
N PHE A 10 4.58 47.58 -10.90
CA PHE A 10 3.76 46.58 -11.56
C PHE A 10 2.58 47.24 -12.27
N THR A 11 2.55 47.10 -13.59
CA THR A 11 1.46 47.66 -14.45
C THR A 11 0.20 46.76 -14.38
N THR A 12 0.34 45.51 -14.05
CA THR A 12 -0.77 44.57 -13.96
C THR A 12 -0.92 44.02 -12.53
N ARG A 13 -2.13 44.02 -12.00
CA ARG A 13 -2.48 43.47 -10.71
C ARG A 13 -3.33 42.22 -10.90
N PHE A 14 -2.86 41.15 -10.34
CA PHE A 14 -3.63 39.87 -10.29
C PHE A 14 -4.34 39.78 -8.95
N LYS A 15 -5.55 39.27 -8.98
CA LYS A 15 -6.35 38.97 -7.79
C LYS A 15 -6.77 37.51 -7.86
N VAL A 16 -6.52 36.76 -6.78
CA VAL A 16 -7.08 35.44 -6.61
C VAL A 16 -8.43 35.61 -5.92
N GLU A 17 -9.49 35.20 -6.61
CA GLU A 17 -10.84 35.25 -6.05
C GLU A 17 -10.99 34.23 -4.90
N LYS A 18 -11.98 34.48 -4.03
CA LYS A 18 -12.28 33.55 -2.93
C LYS A 18 -12.73 32.21 -3.49
N ALA A 19 -12.11 31.13 -3.02
CA ALA A 19 -12.52 29.78 -3.40
C ALA A 19 -13.95 29.47 -2.95
N SER A 20 -14.73 28.84 -3.82
CA SER A 20 -16.05 28.31 -3.50
C SER A 20 -15.90 26.88 -3.04
N LEU A 21 -15.72 26.66 -1.74
CA LEU A 21 -15.65 25.34 -1.14
C LEU A 21 -17.00 24.97 -0.51
N PRO A 22 -17.42 23.70 -0.56
CA PRO A 22 -18.58 23.21 0.18
C PRO A 22 -18.48 23.53 1.69
N PRO A 23 -19.60 23.72 2.39
CA PRO A 23 -19.56 23.86 3.85
C PRO A 23 -18.97 22.62 4.52
N GLY A 24 -18.05 22.80 5.47
CA GLY A 24 -17.41 21.69 6.17
C GLY A 24 -16.26 22.11 7.06
N LYS A 25 -15.63 21.13 7.70
CA LYS A 25 -14.40 21.33 8.46
C LYS A 25 -13.21 21.03 7.56
N TYR A 26 -12.33 22.01 7.45
CA TYR A 26 -11.15 21.92 6.58
C TYR A 26 -9.86 22.06 7.38
N ARG A 27 -8.82 21.43 6.88
CA ARG A 27 -7.44 21.71 7.25
C ARG A 27 -6.57 21.74 5.98
N ASN A 28 -5.46 22.43 6.03
CA ASN A 28 -4.43 22.26 5.01
C ASN A 28 -3.71 20.95 5.25
N ILE A 29 -3.54 20.16 4.19
CA ILE A 29 -2.91 18.85 4.26
C ILE A 29 -1.92 18.68 3.11
N ASN A 30 -0.79 18.03 3.36
CA ASN A 30 0.09 17.54 2.30
C ASN A 30 -0.14 16.03 2.08
N GLY A 31 0.30 15.53 0.91
CA GLY A 31 0.00 14.16 0.51
C GLY A 31 0.63 13.10 1.41
N ASN A 32 1.85 13.28 1.90
CA ASN A 32 2.47 12.31 2.81
C ASN A 32 1.69 12.19 4.14
N TYR A 33 1.22 13.31 4.66
CA TYR A 33 0.40 13.30 5.88
C TYR A 33 -1.00 12.73 5.60
N ALA A 34 -1.61 13.07 4.46
CA ALA A 34 -2.89 12.50 4.02
C ALA A 34 -2.79 10.97 3.85
N THR A 35 -1.73 10.49 3.19
CA THR A 35 -1.42 9.05 3.09
C THR A 35 -1.36 8.40 4.48
N SER A 36 -0.61 8.99 5.42
CA SER A 36 -0.49 8.45 6.77
C SER A 36 -1.83 8.38 7.50
N LEU A 37 -2.71 9.38 7.33
CA LEU A 37 -4.07 9.37 7.89
C LEU A 37 -4.95 8.30 7.23
N GLY A 38 -4.84 8.11 5.91
CA GLY A 38 -5.58 7.06 5.20
C GLY A 38 -5.22 5.65 5.67
N LEU A 39 -3.92 5.41 5.92
CA LEU A 39 -3.44 4.16 6.51
C LEU A 39 -3.99 3.95 7.93
N LEU A 40 -3.98 5.00 8.76
CA LEU A 40 -4.52 4.93 10.12
C LEU A 40 -6.03 4.69 10.10
N ALA A 41 -6.76 5.33 9.20
CA ALA A 41 -8.20 5.09 9.03
C ALA A 41 -8.50 3.65 8.63
N ALA A 42 -7.67 3.06 7.74
CA ALA A 42 -7.79 1.66 7.35
C ALA A 42 -7.49 0.70 8.52
N SER A 43 -6.50 1.00 9.35
CA SER A 43 -6.20 0.27 10.59
C SER A 43 -7.40 0.29 11.54
N GLU A 44 -7.99 1.46 11.77
CA GLU A 44 -9.17 1.61 12.64
C GLU A 44 -10.37 0.84 12.11
N LYS A 45 -10.62 0.85 10.79
CA LYS A 45 -11.75 0.12 10.18
C LYS A 45 -11.51 -1.39 10.15
N SER A 46 -10.31 -1.84 9.86
CA SER A 46 -9.96 -3.27 9.80
C SER A 46 -9.70 -3.91 11.17
N LYS A 47 -9.48 -3.11 12.22
CA LYS A 47 -9.05 -3.53 13.55
C LYS A 47 -7.70 -4.25 13.55
N LEU A 48 -6.84 -3.90 12.61
CA LEU A 48 -5.47 -4.43 12.51
C LEU A 48 -4.46 -3.35 12.91
N ASP A 49 -3.46 -3.76 13.67
CA ASP A 49 -2.30 -2.92 13.94
C ASP A 49 -1.48 -2.70 12.66
N ILE A 50 -0.99 -1.49 12.47
CA ILE A 50 -0.09 -1.16 11.36
C ILE A 50 1.31 -1.66 11.66
N PHE A 51 1.93 -2.34 10.67
CA PHE A 51 3.36 -2.55 10.62
C PHE A 51 3.94 -1.85 9.39
N LEU A 52 4.80 -0.86 9.62
CA LEU A 52 5.55 -0.19 8.56
C LEU A 52 7.00 -0.68 8.54
N GLY A 53 7.36 -1.49 7.54
CA GLY A 53 8.73 -1.85 7.22
C GLY A 53 9.30 -0.92 6.16
N SER A 54 10.16 0.01 6.56
CA SER A 54 10.66 1.05 5.66
C SER A 54 12.08 1.48 6.01
N TYR A 55 12.65 2.36 5.21
CA TYR A 55 13.94 2.99 5.44
C TYR A 55 13.86 4.47 4.97
N PRO A 56 14.80 5.35 5.42
CA PRO A 56 14.78 6.75 5.02
C PRO A 56 15.06 6.92 3.53
N ILE A 57 14.12 7.51 2.80
CA ILE A 57 14.27 7.88 1.39
C ILE A 57 13.42 9.10 1.04
N THR A 58 14.01 10.11 0.43
CA THR A 58 13.27 11.28 -0.09
C THR A 58 12.50 10.90 -1.36
N PRO A 59 11.20 11.29 -1.49
CA PRO A 59 10.40 12.11 -0.57
C PRO A 59 9.49 11.30 0.39
N ALA A 60 9.66 9.99 0.54
CA ALA A 60 8.77 9.11 1.30
C ALA A 60 9.00 9.13 2.83
N SER A 61 10.12 9.66 3.31
CA SER A 61 10.50 9.60 4.73
C SER A 61 9.49 10.23 5.69
N ASP A 62 8.73 11.23 5.26
CA ASP A 62 7.75 11.90 6.12
C ASP A 62 6.60 10.97 6.54
N ILE A 63 6.28 9.95 5.73
CA ILE A 63 5.31 8.91 6.10
C ILE A 63 5.85 8.11 7.30
N LEU A 64 7.13 7.69 7.23
CA LEU A 64 7.78 6.97 8.33
C LEU A 64 7.84 7.84 9.59
N HIS A 65 8.22 9.12 9.48
CA HIS A 65 8.28 10.05 10.61
C HIS A 65 6.90 10.25 11.24
N THR A 66 5.88 10.45 10.43
CA THR A 66 4.50 10.65 10.90
C THR A 66 4.01 9.40 11.64
N LEU A 67 4.07 8.24 11.01
CA LEU A 67 3.60 6.99 11.60
C LEU A 67 4.37 6.61 12.86
N SER A 68 5.68 6.88 12.93
CA SER A 68 6.49 6.59 14.12
C SER A 68 6.06 7.39 15.37
N SER A 69 5.37 8.51 15.18
CA SER A 69 4.82 9.31 16.26
C SER A 69 3.46 8.78 16.80
N TRP A 70 2.83 7.85 16.06
CA TRP A 70 1.47 7.33 16.36
C TRP A 70 1.45 5.93 16.98
N LYS A 71 2.49 5.58 17.74
CA LYS A 71 2.59 4.27 18.41
C LYS A 71 1.37 3.95 19.29
N HIS A 72 0.74 4.96 19.87
CA HIS A 72 -0.44 4.82 20.73
C HIS A 72 -1.72 4.43 19.96
N PHE A 73 -1.68 4.44 18.63
CA PHE A 73 -2.75 3.94 17.75
C PHE A 73 -2.45 2.53 17.17
N GLY A 74 -1.59 1.74 17.82
CA GLY A 74 -1.24 0.41 17.28
C GLY A 74 -0.27 0.45 16.10
N VAL A 75 0.48 1.55 15.93
CA VAL A 75 1.45 1.68 14.84
C VAL A 75 2.82 1.19 15.28
N GLN A 76 3.33 0.19 14.60
CA GLN A 76 4.69 -0.34 14.74
C GLN A 76 5.50 0.06 13.52
N THR A 77 6.65 0.70 13.74
CA THR A 77 7.57 1.10 12.67
C THR A 77 8.89 0.38 12.83
N PHE A 78 9.36 -0.23 11.75
CA PHE A 78 10.68 -0.83 11.64
C PHE A 78 11.49 -0.08 10.60
N GLN A 79 12.52 0.62 11.04
CA GLN A 79 13.48 1.25 10.15
C GLN A 79 14.56 0.22 9.80
N ALA A 80 14.51 -0.25 8.57
CA ALA A 80 15.46 -1.20 8.02
C ALA A 80 16.74 -0.51 7.52
N GLU A 81 17.76 -1.30 7.22
CA GLU A 81 18.99 -0.82 6.60
C GLU A 81 18.77 -0.41 5.14
N ASP A 82 17.96 -1.19 4.41
CA ASP A 82 17.71 -1.00 2.98
C ASP A 82 16.27 -1.35 2.58
N GLU A 83 16.02 -1.22 1.29
CA GLU A 83 14.72 -1.50 0.65
C GLU A 83 14.26 -2.93 0.80
N ILE A 84 15.20 -3.88 0.67
CA ILE A 84 14.91 -5.32 0.69
C ILE A 84 14.52 -5.73 2.12
N ALA A 85 15.32 -5.34 3.11
CA ALA A 85 15.00 -5.60 4.52
C ALA A 85 13.68 -4.94 4.94
N GLY A 86 13.38 -3.72 4.45
CA GLY A 86 12.12 -3.04 4.71
C GLY A 86 10.91 -3.81 4.19
N VAL A 87 10.91 -4.21 2.93
CA VAL A 87 9.76 -4.91 2.34
C VAL A 87 9.62 -6.34 2.88
N THR A 88 10.72 -7.07 3.09
CA THR A 88 10.64 -8.45 3.60
C THR A 88 10.17 -8.51 5.04
N SER A 89 10.53 -7.54 5.89
CA SER A 89 9.97 -7.41 7.24
C SER A 89 8.45 -7.15 7.21
N ALA A 90 7.97 -6.32 6.27
CA ALA A 90 6.54 -6.07 6.10
C ALA A 90 5.80 -7.33 5.62
N ILE A 91 6.38 -8.13 4.71
CA ILE A 91 5.82 -9.42 4.29
C ILE A 91 5.70 -10.38 5.48
N GLY A 92 6.73 -10.45 6.33
CA GLY A 92 6.69 -11.25 7.55
C GLY A 92 5.59 -10.79 8.52
N ALA A 93 5.39 -9.48 8.69
CA ALA A 93 4.32 -8.92 9.50
C ALA A 93 2.92 -9.20 8.90
N ALA A 94 2.78 -9.16 7.57
CA ALA A 94 1.54 -9.57 6.90
C ALA A 94 1.19 -11.03 7.19
N TYR A 95 2.17 -11.91 7.19
CA TYR A 95 1.95 -13.32 7.54
C TYR A 95 1.41 -13.49 8.96
N THR A 96 1.81 -12.61 9.89
CA THR A 96 1.36 -12.65 11.29
C THR A 96 0.08 -11.87 11.58
N GLY A 97 -0.57 -11.29 10.57
CA GLY A 97 -1.90 -10.67 10.71
C GLY A 97 -1.90 -9.16 10.90
N SER A 98 -0.81 -8.47 10.57
CA SER A 98 -0.75 -7.00 10.60
C SER A 98 -1.22 -6.38 9.29
N LEU A 99 -1.74 -5.14 9.36
CA LEU A 99 -1.85 -4.27 8.19
C LEU A 99 -0.44 -3.81 7.82
N SER A 100 0.15 -4.46 6.82
CA SER A 100 1.56 -4.32 6.49
C SER A 100 1.78 -3.35 5.35
N ILE A 101 2.76 -2.47 5.56
CA ILE A 101 3.04 -1.35 4.67
C ILE A 101 4.55 -1.24 4.47
N THR A 102 4.96 -0.87 3.27
CA THR A 102 6.33 -0.43 2.98
C THR A 102 6.30 0.84 2.14
N THR A 103 7.20 1.77 2.43
CA THR A 103 7.31 3.02 1.68
C THR A 103 8.65 3.11 0.97
N THR A 104 8.67 3.73 -0.20
CA THR A 104 9.89 3.92 -0.99
C THR A 104 9.69 5.01 -2.06
N SER A 105 10.66 5.09 -2.97
CA SER A 105 10.65 5.89 -4.20
C SER A 105 11.13 5.02 -5.36
N GLY A 106 11.14 5.53 -6.59
CA GLY A 106 11.44 4.78 -7.81
C GLY A 106 12.61 3.81 -7.76
N PRO A 107 13.83 4.23 -7.34
CA PRO A 107 14.96 3.30 -7.26
C PRO A 107 14.74 2.14 -6.28
N GLY A 108 14.00 2.39 -5.20
CA GLY A 108 13.68 1.35 -4.24
C GLY A 108 12.65 0.35 -4.73
N ILE A 109 11.74 0.73 -5.63
CA ILE A 109 10.81 -0.22 -6.27
C ILE A 109 11.59 -1.25 -7.09
N ALA A 110 12.62 -0.83 -7.80
CA ALA A 110 13.49 -1.75 -8.55
C ALA A 110 14.13 -2.80 -7.63
N LEU A 111 14.65 -2.37 -6.46
CA LEU A 111 15.26 -3.27 -5.47
C LEU A 111 14.25 -4.18 -4.77
N LYS A 112 12.98 -3.78 -4.65
CA LYS A 112 11.90 -4.57 -4.05
C LYS A 112 11.28 -5.59 -5.00
N GLY A 113 11.64 -5.61 -6.28
CA GLY A 113 10.98 -6.39 -7.34
C GLY A 113 10.81 -7.87 -6.99
N GLU A 114 11.83 -8.55 -6.50
CA GLU A 114 11.75 -9.95 -6.09
C GLU A 114 10.82 -10.16 -4.89
N ALA A 115 10.94 -9.31 -3.88
CA ALA A 115 10.08 -9.40 -2.69
C ALA A 115 8.60 -9.13 -3.01
N LEU A 116 8.30 -8.28 -3.99
CA LEU A 116 6.93 -8.09 -4.49
C LEU A 116 6.40 -9.36 -5.16
N GLY A 117 7.23 -10.04 -5.96
CA GLY A 117 6.91 -11.38 -6.50
C GLY A 117 6.63 -12.39 -5.40
N LEU A 118 7.44 -12.39 -4.32
CA LEU A 118 7.21 -13.23 -3.15
C LEU A 118 5.86 -12.92 -2.47
N ALA A 119 5.50 -11.64 -2.29
CA ALA A 119 4.22 -11.27 -1.71
C ALA A 119 3.03 -11.74 -2.56
N ILE A 120 3.15 -11.67 -3.89
CA ILE A 120 2.13 -12.15 -4.82
C ILE A 120 1.99 -13.66 -4.73
N ILE A 121 3.07 -14.42 -4.87
CA ILE A 121 2.99 -15.89 -4.88
C ILE A 121 2.58 -16.47 -3.53
N THR A 122 2.88 -15.81 -2.42
CA THR A 122 2.43 -16.20 -1.08
C THR A 122 1.02 -15.69 -0.75
N GLU A 123 0.48 -14.80 -1.59
CA GLU A 123 -0.85 -14.19 -1.41
C GLU A 123 -1.00 -13.55 -0.04
N LEU A 124 -0.11 -12.61 0.25
CA LEU A 124 -0.10 -11.85 1.49
C LEU A 124 -0.47 -10.38 1.23
N PRO A 125 -1.33 -9.78 2.06
CA PRO A 125 -1.71 -8.38 1.90
C PRO A 125 -0.53 -7.47 2.22
N LEU A 126 -0.21 -6.56 1.31
CA LEU A 126 0.88 -5.60 1.50
C LEU A 126 0.54 -4.31 0.75
N VAL A 127 0.67 -3.17 1.40
CA VAL A 127 0.58 -1.87 0.72
C VAL A 127 1.99 -1.34 0.45
N VAL A 128 2.29 -1.10 -0.81
CA VAL A 128 3.58 -0.59 -1.28
C VAL A 128 3.39 0.84 -1.77
N ILE A 129 3.91 1.79 -1.03
CA ILE A 129 3.77 3.22 -1.36
C ILE A 129 5.04 3.68 -2.07
N ASN A 130 4.88 4.03 -3.35
CA ASN A 130 5.92 4.61 -4.17
C ASN A 130 5.69 6.11 -4.33
N VAL A 131 6.46 6.90 -3.60
CA VAL A 131 6.50 8.36 -3.78
C VAL A 131 7.53 8.67 -4.86
N GLN A 132 7.07 8.80 -6.10
CA GLN A 132 7.92 8.90 -7.29
C GLN A 132 8.80 10.15 -7.28
N ARG A 133 9.97 10.03 -7.89
CA ARG A 133 10.95 11.11 -8.06
C ARG A 133 11.72 10.95 -9.35
N GLY A 134 12.43 11.98 -9.77
CA GLY A 134 13.24 11.97 -11.00
C GLY A 134 14.29 10.87 -10.99
N GLY A 135 14.29 10.08 -12.07
CA GLY A 135 15.25 9.00 -12.36
C GLY A 135 16.34 9.43 -13.34
N PRO A 136 17.12 8.47 -13.93
CA PRO A 136 17.25 7.07 -13.51
C PRO A 136 18.13 6.84 -12.28
N SER A 137 18.16 5.62 -11.75
CA SER A 137 18.91 5.22 -10.54
C SER A 137 18.48 6.05 -9.32
N THR A 138 19.40 6.52 -8.49
CA THR A 138 19.10 7.42 -7.37
C THR A 138 18.59 8.80 -7.81
N GLY A 139 18.83 9.16 -9.05
CA GLY A 139 18.24 10.27 -9.78
C GLY A 139 18.29 11.62 -9.07
N LEU A 140 17.14 12.29 -9.06
CA LEU A 140 16.94 13.62 -8.50
C LEU A 140 15.97 13.56 -7.32
N PRO A 141 16.43 13.35 -6.08
CA PRO A 141 15.57 13.04 -4.92
C PRO A 141 14.47 14.07 -4.63
N THR A 142 14.68 15.33 -4.98
CA THR A 142 13.76 16.44 -4.73
C THR A 142 13.01 16.92 -5.97
N LYS A 143 13.17 16.22 -7.09
CA LYS A 143 12.48 16.57 -8.36
C LYS A 143 11.37 15.59 -8.64
N THR A 144 10.21 16.14 -8.98
CA THR A 144 9.00 15.37 -9.32
C THR A 144 9.15 14.75 -10.70
N GLU A 145 8.79 13.48 -10.77
CA GLU A 145 8.62 12.73 -12.01
C GLU A 145 7.59 11.62 -11.76
N GLN A 146 6.82 11.25 -12.78
CA GLN A 146 5.81 10.19 -12.75
C GLN A 146 6.12 9.14 -13.81
N SER A 147 7.29 8.49 -13.71
CA SER A 147 7.80 7.55 -14.72
C SER A 147 7.70 6.07 -14.33
N ASP A 148 7.20 5.75 -13.14
CA ASP A 148 7.28 4.41 -12.58
C ASP A 148 6.07 3.51 -12.90
N LEU A 149 5.07 3.99 -13.64
CA LEU A 149 3.84 3.23 -13.92
C LEU A 149 4.11 1.89 -14.59
N ASN A 150 4.94 1.87 -15.64
CA ASN A 150 5.26 0.62 -16.34
C ASN A 150 6.06 -0.35 -15.46
N GLN A 151 6.94 0.16 -14.60
CA GLN A 151 7.64 -0.65 -13.61
C GLN A 151 6.66 -1.21 -12.56
N ALA A 152 5.68 -0.41 -12.12
CA ALA A 152 4.64 -0.85 -11.19
C ALA A 152 3.76 -1.95 -11.79
N LEU A 153 3.41 -1.85 -13.06
CA LEU A 153 2.56 -2.83 -13.75
C LEU A 153 3.32 -4.08 -14.17
N TYR A 154 4.53 -3.94 -14.73
CA TYR A 154 5.23 -4.99 -15.47
C TYR A 154 6.65 -5.28 -14.95
N GLY A 155 7.14 -4.59 -13.94
CA GLY A 155 8.54 -4.67 -13.48
C GLY A 155 8.87 -5.89 -12.61
N ARG A 156 8.16 -7.01 -12.77
CA ARG A 156 8.42 -8.27 -12.04
C ARG A 156 8.59 -9.42 -13.02
N ASN A 157 9.27 -10.47 -12.58
CA ASN A 157 9.39 -11.71 -13.36
C ASN A 157 8.15 -12.59 -13.21
N GLY A 158 7.85 -13.35 -14.28
CA GLY A 158 6.72 -14.29 -14.32
C GLY A 158 5.35 -13.61 -14.33
N GLU A 159 4.31 -14.40 -14.11
CA GLU A 159 2.92 -13.98 -14.03
C GLU A 159 2.66 -13.40 -12.62
N ALA A 160 2.97 -12.12 -12.45
CA ALA A 160 2.89 -11.43 -11.17
C ALA A 160 2.10 -10.12 -11.27
N PRO A 161 0.80 -10.17 -11.62
CA PRO A 161 -0.06 -9.00 -11.66
C PRO A 161 -0.24 -8.42 -10.26
N MET A 162 -0.38 -7.09 -10.19
CA MET A 162 -0.56 -6.36 -8.94
C MET A 162 -1.44 -5.14 -9.19
N PRO A 163 -2.49 -4.90 -8.39
CA PRO A 163 -3.26 -3.67 -8.49
C PRO A 163 -2.38 -2.44 -8.25
N VAL A 164 -2.58 -1.41 -9.07
CA VAL A 164 -1.87 -0.14 -8.98
C VAL A 164 -2.89 0.98 -8.88
N ILE A 165 -2.79 1.78 -7.83
CA ILE A 165 -3.62 2.96 -7.57
C ILE A 165 -2.73 4.19 -7.65
N ALA A 166 -3.22 5.27 -8.23
CA ALA A 166 -2.53 6.55 -8.26
C ALA A 166 -3.41 7.64 -7.63
N ALA A 167 -2.83 8.41 -6.72
CA ALA A 167 -3.50 9.58 -6.16
C ALA A 167 -3.44 10.75 -7.13
N SER A 168 -4.49 11.58 -7.16
CA SER A 168 -4.61 12.73 -8.07
C SER A 168 -4.28 14.07 -7.41
N THR A 169 -4.49 14.21 -6.11
CA THR A 169 -4.22 15.43 -5.34
C THR A 169 -3.63 15.08 -3.97
N PRO A 170 -3.06 16.08 -3.24
CA PRO A 170 -2.60 15.83 -1.86
C PRO A 170 -3.68 15.28 -0.93
N GLY A 171 -4.92 15.77 -1.02
CA GLY A 171 -6.03 15.28 -0.22
C GLY A 171 -6.52 13.90 -0.64
N ASP A 172 -6.48 13.61 -1.94
CA ASP A 172 -6.83 12.31 -2.51
C ASP A 172 -5.87 11.19 -2.06
N CYS A 173 -4.64 11.53 -1.65
CA CYS A 173 -3.71 10.56 -1.06
C CYS A 173 -4.31 9.83 0.17
N PHE A 174 -5.24 10.46 0.90
CA PHE A 174 -5.96 9.81 2.00
C PHE A 174 -6.83 8.66 1.49
N TYR A 175 -7.67 8.94 0.49
CA TYR A 175 -8.60 7.95 -0.06
C TYR A 175 -7.88 6.85 -0.83
N ALA A 176 -6.86 7.21 -1.60
CA ALA A 176 -6.03 6.24 -2.33
C ALA A 176 -5.28 5.28 -1.38
N ALA A 177 -4.76 5.77 -0.26
CA ALA A 177 -4.11 4.94 0.74
C ALA A 177 -5.11 4.03 1.47
N TYR A 178 -6.29 4.55 1.81
CA TYR A 178 -7.37 3.77 2.40
C TYR A 178 -7.82 2.64 1.46
N GLU A 179 -8.05 2.96 0.20
CA GLU A 179 -8.49 2.00 -0.82
C GLU A 179 -7.42 0.95 -1.12
N ALA A 180 -6.14 1.32 -1.15
CA ALA A 180 -5.05 0.37 -1.29
C ALA A 180 -5.05 -0.67 -0.15
N CYS A 181 -5.29 -0.24 1.08
CA CYS A 181 -5.44 -1.14 2.23
C CYS A 181 -6.67 -2.04 2.07
N ARG A 182 -7.82 -1.48 1.67
CA ARG A 182 -9.06 -2.22 1.48
C ARG A 182 -8.91 -3.32 0.45
N ILE A 183 -8.32 -3.02 -0.70
CA ILE A 183 -8.06 -4.00 -1.76
C ILE A 183 -7.07 -5.07 -1.29
N ALA A 184 -5.94 -4.66 -0.69
CA ALA A 184 -4.93 -5.60 -0.21
C ALA A 184 -5.50 -6.63 0.76
N LEU A 185 -6.28 -6.17 1.73
CA LEU A 185 -6.90 -7.02 2.76
C LEU A 185 -8.03 -7.89 2.21
N LYS A 186 -8.86 -7.36 1.31
CA LYS A 186 -9.99 -8.08 0.71
C LYS A 186 -9.53 -9.22 -0.19
N TYR A 187 -8.50 -8.97 -0.99
CA TYR A 187 -8.05 -9.91 -2.02
C TYR A 187 -6.77 -10.66 -1.65
N MET A 188 -6.21 -10.42 -0.46
CA MET A 188 -4.98 -11.06 0.02
C MET A 188 -3.83 -10.94 -1.00
N THR A 189 -3.59 -9.71 -1.46
CA THR A 189 -2.61 -9.40 -2.51
C THR A 189 -1.85 -8.13 -2.19
N PRO A 190 -0.59 -7.97 -2.64
CA PRO A 190 0.04 -6.66 -2.57
C PRO A 190 -0.64 -5.66 -3.50
N VAL A 191 -0.69 -4.40 -3.08
CA VAL A 191 -1.21 -3.26 -3.86
C VAL A 191 -0.18 -2.16 -3.88
N MET A 192 0.10 -1.58 -5.04
CA MET A 192 0.99 -0.43 -5.17
C MET A 192 0.19 0.87 -5.23
N LEU A 193 0.54 1.80 -4.35
CA LEU A 193 0.07 3.17 -4.38
C LEU A 193 1.16 4.09 -4.97
N LEU A 194 0.85 4.71 -6.10
CA LEU A 194 1.70 5.72 -6.74
C LEU A 194 1.30 7.12 -6.27
N THR A 195 2.24 7.81 -5.70
CA THR A 195 2.22 9.26 -5.50
C THR A 195 3.50 9.82 -6.11
N ASP A 196 3.79 11.10 -5.89
CA ASP A 196 5.03 11.72 -6.34
C ASP A 196 5.46 12.86 -5.40
N GLY A 197 6.66 13.40 -5.64
CA GLY A 197 7.23 14.44 -4.80
C GLY A 197 6.41 15.75 -4.76
N TYR A 198 5.60 16.03 -5.78
CA TYR A 198 4.70 17.19 -5.77
C TYR A 198 3.50 16.92 -4.86
N LEU A 199 2.80 15.80 -5.04
CA LEU A 199 1.66 15.44 -4.21
C LEU A 199 2.09 15.28 -2.74
N ALA A 200 3.23 14.62 -2.51
CA ALA A 200 3.76 14.37 -1.18
C ALA A 200 3.94 15.64 -0.34
N ASN A 201 4.48 16.69 -0.97
CA ASN A 201 4.85 17.95 -0.30
C ASN A 201 3.88 19.10 -0.61
N GLY A 202 3.10 19.02 -1.70
CA GLY A 202 2.07 19.96 -2.05
C GLY A 202 0.98 20.02 -0.98
N SER A 203 0.38 21.18 -0.79
CA SER A 203 -0.65 21.38 0.24
C SER A 203 -1.92 21.97 -0.36
N GLU A 204 -3.05 21.46 0.08
CA GLU A 204 -4.37 21.96 -0.31
C GLU A 204 -5.34 22.02 0.87
N PRO A 205 -6.41 22.82 0.79
CA PRO A 205 -7.53 22.72 1.72
C PRO A 205 -8.24 21.38 1.54
N TRP A 206 -8.24 20.56 2.58
CA TRP A 206 -8.85 19.24 2.58
C TRP A 206 -10.00 19.19 3.58
N MET A 207 -11.18 18.79 3.13
CA MET A 207 -12.33 18.57 3.99
C MET A 207 -12.12 17.27 4.76
N ILE A 208 -12.19 17.37 6.09
CA ILE A 208 -12.02 16.19 6.96
C ILE A 208 -13.17 15.22 6.69
N PRO A 209 -12.91 13.98 6.26
CA PRO A 209 -13.97 13.03 5.94
C PRO A 209 -14.69 12.55 7.21
N ASP A 210 -15.94 12.16 7.05
CA ASP A 210 -16.63 11.36 8.05
C ASP A 210 -16.14 9.92 7.95
N MET A 211 -15.68 9.37 9.07
CA MET A 211 -15.21 7.98 9.12
C MET A 211 -16.32 6.97 8.83
N ASP A 212 -17.58 7.31 9.12
CA ASP A 212 -18.72 6.42 8.90
C ASP A 212 -19.12 6.31 7.41
N GLU A 213 -18.69 7.27 6.59
CA GLU A 213 -18.89 7.24 5.13
C GLU A 213 -17.83 6.42 4.38
N LEU A 214 -16.75 6.01 5.05
CA LEU A 214 -15.73 5.17 4.42
C LEU A 214 -16.23 3.74 4.27
N GLU A 215 -15.95 3.15 3.10
CA GLU A 215 -16.24 1.74 2.81
C GLU A 215 -15.68 0.81 3.90
N PRO A 216 -16.44 -0.17 4.38
CA PRO A 216 -15.97 -1.06 5.43
C PRO A 216 -14.79 -1.94 4.99
N ILE A 217 -13.91 -2.26 5.93
CA ILE A 217 -12.83 -3.23 5.75
C ILE A 217 -13.08 -4.38 6.72
N ASP A 218 -13.69 -5.45 6.24
CA ASP A 218 -14.01 -6.64 7.03
C ASP A 218 -12.90 -7.68 6.89
N VAL A 219 -12.14 -7.90 7.96
CA VAL A 219 -11.07 -8.89 8.00
C VAL A 219 -11.47 -10.06 8.90
N LYS A 220 -11.38 -11.27 8.34
CA LYS A 220 -11.71 -12.51 9.06
C LYS A 220 -10.53 -13.46 9.06
N PHE A 221 -9.99 -13.72 10.23
CA PHE A 221 -8.99 -14.76 10.41
C PHE A 221 -9.66 -16.14 10.52
N ALA A 222 -9.06 -17.14 9.86
CA ALA A 222 -9.45 -18.53 10.03
C ALA A 222 -9.18 -18.98 11.47
N LYS A 223 -10.16 -19.64 12.10
CA LYS A 223 -10.10 -20.10 13.50
C LYS A 223 -10.28 -21.63 13.64
N LYS A 224 -10.61 -22.30 12.55
CA LYS A 224 -10.85 -23.75 12.50
C LYS A 224 -10.48 -24.30 11.11
N PRO A 225 -10.22 -25.61 10.98
CA PRO A 225 -10.07 -26.27 9.69
C PRO A 225 -11.21 -25.93 8.72
N ASN A 226 -10.92 -25.88 7.43
CA ASN A 226 -11.84 -25.52 6.35
C ASN A 226 -12.16 -26.69 5.39
N ALA A 227 -11.60 -27.89 5.63
CA ALA A 227 -11.89 -29.11 4.90
C ALA A 227 -11.77 -30.31 5.86
N ASP A 228 -12.69 -31.24 5.87
CA ASP A 228 -12.79 -32.51 6.61
C ASP A 228 -11.72 -32.82 7.70
N GLY A 229 -11.49 -31.85 8.60
CA GLY A 229 -10.48 -31.96 9.66
C GLY A 229 -9.13 -31.32 9.32
N ASP A 230 -8.86 -30.98 8.06
CA ASP A 230 -7.62 -30.37 7.59
C ASP A 230 -7.77 -28.87 7.33
N TYR A 231 -6.67 -28.14 7.39
CA TYR A 231 -6.61 -26.74 6.96
C TYR A 231 -5.91 -26.62 5.60
N LEU A 232 -6.67 -26.14 4.62
CA LEU A 232 -6.18 -25.89 3.28
C LEU A 232 -5.94 -24.38 3.11
N PRO A 233 -4.68 -23.91 3.18
CA PRO A 233 -4.35 -22.48 3.24
C PRO A 233 -4.63 -21.73 1.95
N TYR A 234 -4.88 -22.40 0.86
CA TYR A 234 -5.21 -21.83 -0.45
C TYR A 234 -6.57 -22.31 -1.00
N LEU A 235 -7.43 -22.86 -0.14
CA LEU A 235 -8.83 -23.11 -0.49
C LEU A 235 -9.56 -21.74 -0.51
N ARG A 236 -9.75 -21.22 -1.71
CA ARG A 236 -10.16 -19.84 -1.95
C ARG A 236 -11.63 -19.61 -1.66
N HIS A 237 -11.94 -18.38 -1.29
CA HIS A 237 -13.32 -17.91 -1.22
C HIS A 237 -13.89 -17.74 -2.64
N GLU A 238 -15.13 -18.20 -2.87
CA GLU A 238 -15.75 -18.17 -4.20
C GLU A 238 -15.91 -16.74 -4.76
N ASP A 239 -16.28 -15.78 -3.89
CA ASP A 239 -16.58 -14.41 -4.32
C ASP A 239 -15.32 -13.57 -4.61
N THR A 240 -14.24 -13.76 -3.85
CA THR A 240 -13.06 -12.89 -3.90
C THR A 240 -11.83 -13.58 -4.45
N LEU A 241 -11.88 -14.89 -4.62
CA LEU A 241 -10.75 -15.77 -4.95
C LEU A 241 -9.55 -15.61 -3.99
N SER A 242 -9.73 -14.90 -2.88
CA SER A 242 -8.71 -14.75 -1.85
C SER A 242 -8.57 -16.00 -1.01
N ARG A 243 -7.35 -16.27 -0.57
CA ARG A 243 -7.08 -17.38 0.36
C ARG A 243 -7.53 -17.03 1.78
N PRO A 244 -7.88 -18.04 2.61
CA PRO A 244 -8.14 -17.82 4.04
C PRO A 244 -6.86 -17.40 4.76
N TRP A 245 -7.00 -16.47 5.71
CA TRP A 245 -5.89 -15.92 6.48
C TRP A 245 -5.88 -16.51 7.89
N ALA A 246 -4.89 -17.35 8.19
CA ALA A 246 -4.70 -17.93 9.52
C ALA A 246 -3.47 -17.31 10.19
N ILE A 247 -3.62 -16.96 11.46
CA ILE A 247 -2.51 -16.46 12.26
C ILE A 247 -1.60 -17.64 12.66
N PRO A 248 -0.28 -17.55 12.46
CA PRO A 248 0.66 -18.57 12.88
C PRO A 248 0.52 -18.92 14.37
N GLY A 249 0.56 -20.22 14.69
CA GLY A 249 0.33 -20.72 16.03
C GLY A 249 -1.13 -20.99 16.38
N THR A 250 -2.09 -20.74 15.49
CA THR A 250 -3.47 -21.17 15.67
C THR A 250 -3.54 -22.70 15.57
N LYS A 251 -3.93 -23.34 16.66
CA LYS A 251 -3.97 -24.82 16.77
C LYS A 251 -4.86 -25.46 15.69
N GLY A 252 -4.32 -26.43 14.97
CA GLY A 252 -5.02 -27.15 13.89
C GLY A 252 -5.04 -26.38 12.56
N LEU A 253 -4.32 -25.23 12.47
CA LEU A 253 -4.17 -24.47 11.24
C LEU A 253 -2.70 -24.33 10.83
N GLU A 254 -1.89 -25.30 11.26
CA GLU A 254 -0.47 -25.36 10.90
C GLU A 254 -0.33 -25.52 9.39
N HIS A 255 0.34 -24.59 8.74
CA HIS A 255 0.47 -24.58 7.29
C HIS A 255 1.77 -23.92 6.84
N ARG A 256 2.09 -24.14 5.57
CA ARG A 256 3.23 -23.53 4.91
C ARG A 256 2.77 -22.47 3.91
N VAL A 257 3.49 -21.34 3.88
CA VAL A 257 3.52 -20.42 2.74
C VAL A 257 4.96 -20.34 2.22
N GLY A 258 5.15 -20.18 0.92
CA GLY A 258 6.49 -20.12 0.34
C GLY A 258 6.50 -19.62 -1.08
N GLY A 259 7.66 -19.14 -1.55
CA GLY A 259 7.87 -18.54 -2.87
C GLY A 259 8.11 -19.55 -4.00
N ILE A 260 8.06 -20.85 -3.74
CA ILE A 260 8.13 -21.87 -4.80
C ILE A 260 6.71 -22.21 -5.23
N GLU A 261 6.55 -22.56 -6.51
CA GLU A 261 5.26 -22.99 -7.08
C GLU A 261 4.55 -24.02 -6.19
N LYS A 262 3.27 -23.78 -5.98
CA LYS A 262 2.46 -24.51 -5.01
C LYS A 262 1.31 -25.27 -5.66
N ALA A 263 0.95 -26.37 -5.06
CA ALA A 263 -0.28 -27.08 -5.40
C ALA A 263 -1.49 -26.26 -4.94
N GLU A 264 -2.49 -26.18 -5.79
CA GLU A 264 -3.78 -25.59 -5.50
C GLU A 264 -4.35 -26.16 -4.19
N ASN A 265 -4.97 -25.32 -3.37
CA ASN A 265 -5.56 -25.59 -2.07
C ASN A 265 -4.57 -25.94 -0.94
N THR A 266 -3.61 -26.84 -1.15
CA THR A 266 -2.73 -27.35 -0.08
C THR A 266 -1.51 -26.47 0.20
N GLY A 267 -1.02 -25.74 -0.80
CA GLY A 267 0.21 -24.95 -0.69
C GLY A 267 1.51 -25.77 -0.67
N HIS A 268 1.44 -27.09 -0.90
CA HIS A 268 2.63 -27.92 -1.07
C HIS A 268 3.35 -27.59 -2.37
N VAL A 269 4.67 -27.82 -2.41
CA VAL A 269 5.45 -27.61 -3.64
C VAL A 269 4.90 -28.51 -4.75
N SER A 270 4.70 -27.93 -5.94
CA SER A 270 4.19 -28.63 -7.12
C SER A 270 5.01 -28.30 -8.34
N TYR A 271 5.27 -29.30 -9.16
CA TYR A 271 5.90 -29.17 -10.48
C TYR A 271 4.94 -29.66 -11.58
N ASP A 272 3.65 -29.84 -11.25
CA ASP A 272 2.63 -30.23 -12.21
C ASP A 272 2.28 -29.06 -13.16
N PRO A 273 2.49 -29.20 -14.47
CA PRO A 273 2.23 -28.12 -15.43
C PRO A 273 0.75 -27.74 -15.55
N GLU A 274 -0.17 -28.69 -15.32
CA GLU A 274 -1.60 -28.38 -15.32
C GLU A 274 -2.01 -27.56 -14.08
N ASN A 275 -1.43 -27.86 -12.93
CA ASN A 275 -1.60 -27.03 -11.74
C ASN A 275 -1.05 -25.61 -11.93
N HIS A 276 0.15 -25.50 -12.53
CA HIS A 276 0.73 -24.20 -12.86
C HIS A 276 -0.18 -23.39 -13.80
N HIS A 277 -0.69 -24.04 -14.84
CA HIS A 277 -1.60 -23.38 -15.78
C HIS A 277 -2.87 -22.85 -15.10
N ARG A 278 -3.50 -23.64 -14.23
CA ARG A 278 -4.68 -23.19 -13.48
C ARG A 278 -4.39 -22.00 -12.57
N ILE A 279 -3.25 -22.03 -11.85
CA ILE A 279 -2.86 -20.94 -10.95
C ILE A 279 -2.49 -19.67 -11.75
N CYS A 280 -1.82 -19.82 -12.89
CA CYS A 280 -1.52 -18.71 -13.78
C CYS A 280 -2.82 -18.04 -14.28
N LEU A 281 -3.79 -18.80 -14.73
CA LEU A 281 -5.11 -18.28 -15.14
C LEU A 281 -5.82 -17.57 -13.99
N LEU A 282 -5.74 -18.11 -12.77
CA LEU A 282 -6.34 -17.50 -11.60
C LEU A 282 -5.78 -16.10 -11.31
N TYR A 283 -4.47 -15.90 -11.52
CA TYR A 283 -3.84 -14.60 -11.31
C TYR A 283 -4.04 -13.62 -12.47
N THR A 284 -4.24 -14.11 -13.68
CA THR A 284 -4.20 -13.30 -14.91
C THR A 284 -5.53 -13.21 -15.64
N SER A 285 -6.51 -14.06 -15.31
CA SER A 285 -7.84 -13.98 -15.93
C SER A 285 -8.60 -12.75 -15.43
N ASP A 286 -9.24 -12.06 -16.36
CA ASP A 286 -10.26 -11.08 -16.00
C ASP A 286 -11.41 -11.80 -15.30
N ALA A 287 -11.58 -11.52 -14.01
CA ALA A 287 -12.66 -12.09 -13.23
C ALA A 287 -13.98 -11.36 -13.51
#